data_195bf8730c4a867af571978c1ef8dc45
#
_entry.id   195bf8730c4a867af571978c1ef8dc45
#
_cell.length_a   1.000
_cell.length_b   1.000
_cell.length_c   1.000
_cell.angle_alpha   90.00
_cell.angle_beta   90.00
_cell.angle_gamma   90.00
#
_symmetry.space_group_name_H-M   'P 1'
#
loop_
_entity.id
_entity.type
_entity.pdbx_description
1 polymer ?
#
loop_
_entity_poly.entity_id
_entity_poly.type
_entity_poly.pdbx_seq_one_letter_code
_entity_poly.pdbx_strand_id
1 'polypeptide(L)'
;TTSDGNAVSTENPVCYTKFWSQDSPTTPCAPYNIDCINPLRVSEEHIPRLIVTEGEKDVLTLLETGYPYAISVPNGAASDLAKTFEAFEPWLDQVRDIVICGDRDLSGRTLIKHLTDYFGARSLLTTLPGDCKDISDVLATYGSNVVREIIESAEAQHTSDIITVSERTNEILDALHGEYDHGYDVGYGPLTDHIFHPTDQGGLIITTG
;
A
#
# COMPACT_ATOMS: atom_id res chain seq x y z
N THR A 1 -39.30 5.29 4.71
CA THR A 1 -38.80 4.60 5.91
C THR A 1 -37.41 4.10 5.57
N THR A 2 -36.43 4.53 6.34
CA THR A 2 -35.08 3.94 6.28
C THR A 2 -35.12 2.55 6.89
N SER A 3 -34.16 1.71 6.58
CA SER A 3 -34.01 0.35 7.14
C SER A 3 -34.07 0.28 8.67
N ASP A 4 -33.87 1.41 9.33
CA ASP A 4 -33.85 1.54 10.79
C ASP A 4 -35.22 1.90 11.40
N GLY A 5 -36.29 1.92 10.62
CA GLY A 5 -37.65 2.18 11.09
C GLY A 5 -37.94 3.63 11.52
N ASN A 6 -37.00 4.54 11.35
CA ASN A 6 -37.21 5.95 11.66
C ASN A 6 -38.00 6.64 10.55
N ALA A 7 -39.10 7.28 10.92
CA ALA A 7 -39.90 8.08 9.98
C ALA A 7 -39.10 9.30 9.52
N VAL A 8 -38.97 9.47 8.22
CA VAL A 8 -38.38 10.69 7.64
C VAL A 8 -39.30 11.86 7.97
N SER A 9 -38.83 12.84 8.74
CA SER A 9 -39.58 14.05 9.03
C SER A 9 -39.80 14.84 7.72
N THR A 10 -41.05 15.20 7.44
CA THR A 10 -41.40 16.05 6.29
C THR A 10 -40.93 17.50 6.44
N GLU A 11 -40.51 17.89 7.66
CA GLU A 11 -39.99 19.23 7.95
C GLU A 11 -38.49 19.35 7.70
N ASN A 12 -37.78 18.22 7.59
CA ASN A 12 -36.35 18.20 7.28
C ASN A 12 -36.06 17.04 6.32
N PRO A 13 -36.34 17.22 5.01
CA PRO A 13 -36.23 16.14 4.04
C PRO A 13 -34.83 15.62 3.76
N VAL A 14 -33.82 16.18 4.44
CA VAL A 14 -32.43 15.81 4.25
C VAL A 14 -31.91 15.06 5.48
N CYS A 15 -32.34 13.81 5.62
CA CYS A 15 -31.65 12.90 6.52
C CYS A 15 -30.41 12.36 5.82
N TYR A 16 -29.29 12.99 6.08
CA TYR A 16 -28.00 12.43 5.68
C TYR A 16 -27.64 11.34 6.68
N THR A 17 -27.77 10.09 6.27
CA THR A 17 -26.98 9.05 6.94
C THR A 17 -25.53 9.29 6.52
N LYS A 18 -24.70 9.63 7.48
CA LYS A 18 -23.27 9.88 7.29
C LYS A 18 -22.52 8.60 6.85
N PHE A 19 -23.18 7.44 6.94
CA PHE A 19 -22.61 6.16 6.64
C PHE A 19 -23.58 5.35 5.79
N TRP A 20 -23.08 4.91 4.64
CA TRP A 20 -23.64 3.80 3.90
C TRP A 20 -22.97 2.54 4.39
N SER A 21 -23.72 1.60 4.93
CA SER A 21 -23.25 0.25 5.13
C SER A 21 -23.90 -0.63 4.07
N GLN A 22 -23.09 -1.42 3.41
CA GLN A 22 -23.59 -2.52 2.61
C GLN A 22 -24.05 -3.60 3.60
N ASP A 23 -25.33 -3.83 3.70
CA ASP A 23 -25.86 -4.96 4.47
C ASP A 23 -25.44 -6.26 3.76
N SER A 24 -24.31 -6.81 4.16
CA SER A 24 -23.91 -8.15 3.76
C SER A 24 -24.16 -9.12 4.91
N PRO A 25 -25.15 -10.00 4.78
CA PRO A 25 -25.45 -10.97 5.81
C PRO A 25 -24.39 -12.08 5.95
N THR A 26 -23.42 -12.14 5.05
CA THR A 26 -22.38 -13.16 5.05
C THR A 26 -21.00 -12.52 4.86
N THR A 27 -20.16 -12.66 5.84
CA THR A 27 -18.73 -12.35 5.80
C THR A 27 -17.95 -13.34 4.92
N PRO A 28 -16.86 -12.91 4.29
CA PRO A 28 -16.32 -11.54 4.21
C PRO A 28 -16.96 -10.72 3.10
N CYS A 29 -17.07 -9.39 3.32
CA CYS A 29 -17.46 -8.49 2.24
C CYS A 29 -16.36 -8.46 1.20
N ALA A 30 -16.71 -8.68 -0.06
CA ALA A 30 -15.78 -8.53 -1.17
C ALA A 30 -15.38 -7.05 -1.35
N PRO A 31 -14.14 -6.76 -1.78
CA PRO A 31 -13.75 -5.42 -2.19
C PRO A 31 -14.68 -4.89 -3.28
N TYR A 32 -15.06 -3.62 -3.18
CA TYR A 32 -15.87 -3.00 -4.24
C TYR A 32 -15.11 -3.03 -5.57
N ASN A 33 -15.80 -3.35 -6.65
CA ASN A 33 -15.28 -3.48 -8.01
C ASN A 33 -14.16 -4.54 -8.19
N ILE A 34 -14.04 -5.54 -7.32
CA ILE A 34 -13.02 -6.60 -7.41
C ILE A 34 -13.09 -7.38 -8.74
N ASP A 35 -14.27 -7.41 -9.36
CA ASP A 35 -14.48 -8.03 -10.67
C ASP A 35 -13.64 -7.40 -11.80
N CYS A 36 -13.10 -6.21 -11.59
CA CYS A 36 -12.22 -5.56 -12.57
C CYS A 36 -10.92 -6.35 -12.82
N ILE A 37 -10.53 -7.22 -11.88
CA ILE A 37 -9.38 -8.12 -12.01
C ILE A 37 -9.78 -9.59 -12.16
N ASN A 38 -11.06 -9.89 -12.42
CA ASN A 38 -11.52 -11.26 -12.59
C ASN A 38 -10.95 -11.89 -13.87
N PRO A 39 -10.18 -12.99 -13.79
CA PRO A 39 -9.55 -13.63 -14.96
C PRO A 39 -10.53 -14.08 -16.04
N LEU A 40 -11.80 -14.26 -15.69
CA LEU A 40 -12.84 -14.61 -16.68
C LEU A 40 -13.33 -13.39 -17.48
N ARG A 41 -13.02 -12.19 -17.06
CA ARG A 41 -13.47 -10.93 -17.68
C ARG A 41 -12.33 -10.12 -18.27
N VAL A 42 -11.15 -10.27 -17.73
CA VAL A 42 -9.94 -9.57 -18.19
C VAL A 42 -9.22 -10.45 -19.19
N SER A 43 -9.02 -9.94 -20.40
CA SER A 43 -8.31 -10.65 -21.48
C SER A 43 -6.79 -10.49 -21.38
N GLU A 44 -6.30 -9.63 -20.50
CA GLU A 44 -4.89 -9.39 -20.28
C GLU A 44 -4.30 -10.50 -19.39
N GLU A 45 -3.20 -11.06 -19.81
CA GLU A 45 -2.49 -12.10 -19.05
C GLU A 45 -1.86 -11.54 -17.77
N HIS A 46 -1.56 -10.24 -17.76
CA HIS A 46 -1.02 -9.53 -16.61
C HIS A 46 -1.61 -8.11 -16.49
N ILE A 47 -2.11 -7.79 -15.31
CA ILE A 47 -2.56 -6.45 -14.97
C ILE A 47 -1.34 -5.67 -14.45
N PRO A 48 -0.92 -4.59 -15.14
CA PRO A 48 0.30 -3.88 -14.74
C PRO A 48 0.15 -3.21 -13.38
N ARG A 49 -1.05 -2.71 -13.06
CA ARG A 49 -1.29 -1.92 -11.85
C ARG A 49 -2.74 -2.01 -11.40
N LEU A 50 -2.95 -2.33 -10.11
CA LEU A 50 -4.24 -2.25 -9.42
C LEU A 50 -4.19 -1.11 -8.41
N ILE A 51 -5.21 -0.27 -8.37
CA ILE A 51 -5.30 0.83 -7.40
C ILE A 51 -6.26 0.42 -6.29
N VAL A 52 -5.82 0.55 -5.05
CA VAL A 52 -6.61 0.23 -3.85
C VAL A 52 -6.88 1.50 -3.07
N THR A 53 -8.15 1.79 -2.82
CA THR A 53 -8.62 2.97 -2.09
C THR A 53 -9.37 2.60 -0.82
N GLU A 54 -9.68 3.60 0.03
CA GLU A 54 -10.50 3.40 1.23
C GLU A 54 -11.99 3.32 0.90
N GLY A 55 -12.49 4.13 -0.04
CA GLY A 55 -13.91 4.29 -0.33
C GLY A 55 -14.30 4.05 -1.79
N GLU A 56 -15.57 3.67 -2.01
CA GLU A 56 -16.14 3.41 -3.34
C GLU A 56 -16.18 4.70 -4.20
N LYS A 57 -16.35 5.86 -3.57
CA LYS A 57 -16.34 7.16 -4.26
C LYS A 57 -14.98 7.38 -4.96
N ASP A 58 -13.90 6.98 -4.34
CA ASP A 58 -12.55 7.12 -4.89
C ASP A 58 -12.33 6.17 -6.06
N VAL A 59 -12.88 4.96 -5.98
CA VAL A 59 -12.91 4.02 -7.12
C VAL A 59 -13.63 4.65 -8.30
N LEU A 60 -14.81 5.24 -8.09
CA LEU A 60 -15.57 5.90 -9.18
C LEU A 60 -14.77 7.07 -9.79
N THR A 61 -14.07 7.84 -8.95
CA THR A 61 -13.17 8.91 -9.40
C THR A 61 -12.05 8.38 -10.30
N LEU A 62 -11.44 7.25 -9.91
CA LEU A 62 -10.38 6.62 -10.69
C LEU A 62 -10.91 6.05 -12.02
N LEU A 63 -12.08 5.42 -12.02
CA LEU A 63 -12.71 4.94 -13.23
C LEU A 63 -13.01 6.09 -14.21
N GLU A 64 -13.54 7.21 -13.71
CA GLU A 64 -13.80 8.42 -14.51
C GLU A 64 -12.52 9.00 -15.13
N THR A 65 -11.40 8.91 -14.42
CA THR A 65 -10.10 9.41 -14.88
C THR A 65 -9.32 8.44 -15.76
N GLY A 66 -9.89 7.24 -16.03
CA GLY A 66 -9.37 6.27 -17.00
C GLY A 66 -8.56 5.12 -16.39
N TYR A 67 -8.69 4.85 -15.09
CA TYR A 67 -8.06 3.71 -14.41
C TYR A 67 -9.07 2.58 -14.18
N PRO A 68 -9.15 1.59 -15.07
CA PRO A 68 -10.17 0.54 -14.99
C PRO A 68 -9.94 -0.45 -13.83
N TYR A 69 -8.70 -0.59 -13.39
CA TYR A 69 -8.30 -1.50 -12.33
C TYR A 69 -8.20 -0.75 -10.99
N ALA A 70 -9.34 -0.43 -10.40
CA ALA A 70 -9.44 0.24 -9.11
C ALA A 70 -10.47 -0.46 -8.23
N ILE A 71 -10.14 -0.68 -6.96
CA ILE A 71 -10.99 -1.32 -5.95
C ILE A 71 -10.97 -0.53 -4.65
N SER A 72 -12.00 -0.69 -3.80
CA SER A 72 -11.94 -0.21 -2.43
C SER A 72 -12.07 -1.35 -1.41
N VAL A 73 -11.42 -1.16 -0.26
CA VAL A 73 -11.45 -2.11 0.83
C VAL A 73 -12.76 -1.95 1.61
N PRO A 74 -13.55 -3.03 1.84
CA PRO A 74 -14.75 -2.94 2.67
C PRO A 74 -14.37 -2.54 4.10
N ASN A 75 -15.15 -1.67 4.72
CA ASN A 75 -14.94 -1.17 6.08
C ASN A 75 -13.61 -0.42 6.35
N GLY A 76 -12.90 0.01 5.32
CA GLY A 76 -11.69 0.84 5.45
C GLY A 76 -10.62 0.20 6.36
N ALA A 77 -10.07 1.01 7.28
CA ALA A 77 -9.01 0.58 8.20
C ALA A 77 -9.40 -0.54 9.19
N ALA A 78 -10.70 -0.80 9.38
CA ALA A 78 -11.20 -1.88 10.24
C ALA A 78 -11.26 -3.24 9.52
N SER A 79 -10.91 -3.31 8.23
CA SER A 79 -10.91 -4.55 7.45
C SER A 79 -9.86 -5.54 7.96
N ASP A 80 -10.28 -6.81 8.07
CA ASP A 80 -9.34 -7.93 8.12
C ASP A 80 -8.91 -8.24 6.68
N LEU A 81 -7.77 -7.69 6.26
CA LEU A 81 -7.30 -7.78 4.87
C LEU A 81 -7.06 -9.22 4.44
N ALA A 82 -6.53 -10.06 5.33
CA ALA A 82 -6.30 -11.47 5.02
C ALA A 82 -7.61 -12.15 4.62
N LYS A 83 -8.66 -12.04 5.44
CA LYS A 83 -9.98 -12.59 5.12
C LYS A 83 -10.63 -11.93 3.91
N THR A 84 -10.40 -10.63 3.73
CA THR A 84 -10.98 -9.89 2.60
C THR A 84 -10.42 -10.35 1.27
N PHE A 85 -9.12 -10.62 1.20
CA PHE A 85 -8.43 -10.95 -0.04
C PHE A 85 -8.19 -12.44 -0.26
N GLU A 86 -8.31 -13.29 0.78
CA GLU A 86 -8.06 -14.74 0.70
C GLU A 86 -8.73 -15.40 -0.52
N ALA A 87 -10.01 -15.10 -0.75
CA ALA A 87 -10.75 -15.66 -1.87
C ALA A 87 -10.32 -15.14 -3.25
N PHE A 88 -9.57 -14.02 -3.28
CA PHE A 88 -9.15 -13.32 -4.48
C PHE A 88 -7.65 -13.38 -4.74
N GLU A 89 -6.89 -14.09 -3.89
CA GLU A 89 -5.44 -14.26 -4.09
C GLU A 89 -5.07 -14.73 -5.49
N PRO A 90 -5.75 -15.74 -6.09
CA PRO A 90 -5.43 -16.16 -7.47
C PRO A 90 -5.67 -15.06 -8.52
N TRP A 91 -6.55 -14.08 -8.22
CA TRP A 91 -6.77 -12.94 -9.12
C TRP A 91 -5.70 -11.87 -8.93
N LEU A 92 -5.23 -11.69 -7.69
CA LEU A 92 -4.17 -10.76 -7.35
C LEU A 92 -2.79 -11.21 -7.85
N ASP A 93 -2.59 -12.49 -8.10
CA ASP A 93 -1.34 -13.03 -8.64
C ASP A 93 -1.03 -12.54 -10.06
N GLN A 94 -2.05 -12.19 -10.85
CA GLN A 94 -1.87 -11.59 -12.18
C GLN A 94 -1.54 -10.08 -12.13
N VAL A 95 -1.64 -9.46 -10.95
CA VAL A 95 -1.36 -8.02 -10.76
C VAL A 95 0.10 -7.83 -10.40
N ARG A 96 0.81 -6.96 -11.13
CA ARG A 96 2.22 -6.67 -10.86
C ARG A 96 2.40 -5.69 -9.70
N ASP A 97 1.85 -4.50 -9.82
CA ASP A 97 2.00 -3.41 -8.86
C ASP A 97 0.67 -3.08 -8.19
N ILE A 98 0.69 -2.79 -6.89
CA ILE A 98 -0.47 -2.37 -6.11
C ILE A 98 -0.27 -0.91 -5.70
N VAL A 99 -1.01 0.01 -6.31
CA VAL A 99 -0.99 1.42 -5.91
C VAL A 99 -1.97 1.64 -4.78
N ILE A 100 -1.48 2.05 -3.63
CA ILE A 100 -2.28 2.37 -2.46
C ILE A 100 -2.58 3.87 -2.46
N CYS A 101 -3.86 4.21 -2.62
CA CYS A 101 -4.36 5.57 -2.63
C CYS A 101 -5.33 5.76 -1.46
N GLY A 102 -4.80 5.96 -0.28
CA GLY A 102 -5.57 6.13 0.95
C GLY A 102 -5.80 7.58 1.32
N ASP A 103 -6.77 7.79 2.22
CA ASP A 103 -7.11 9.10 2.78
C ASP A 103 -5.97 9.65 3.64
N ARG A 104 -5.90 10.99 3.75
CA ARG A 104 -4.87 11.66 4.57
C ARG A 104 -5.18 11.69 6.06
N ASP A 105 -6.35 11.24 6.48
CA ASP A 105 -6.73 11.21 7.89
C ASP A 105 -6.08 10.02 8.64
N LEU A 106 -6.38 9.91 9.94
CA LEU A 106 -5.79 8.85 10.78
C LEU A 106 -6.23 7.44 10.33
N SER A 107 -7.49 7.30 9.89
CA SER A 107 -8.03 6.04 9.39
C SER A 107 -7.29 5.61 8.12
N GLY A 108 -7.18 6.53 7.16
CA GLY A 108 -6.50 6.27 5.89
C GLY A 108 -5.02 5.91 6.07
N ARG A 109 -4.30 6.61 6.98
CA ARG A 109 -2.91 6.24 7.30
C ARG A 109 -2.79 4.84 7.90
N THR A 110 -3.74 4.44 8.75
CA THR A 110 -3.77 3.09 9.30
C THR A 110 -4.02 2.06 8.21
N LEU A 111 -4.96 2.33 7.31
CA LEU A 111 -5.24 1.48 6.16
C LEU A 111 -4.03 1.35 5.22
N ILE A 112 -3.39 2.48 4.90
CA ILE A 112 -2.16 2.49 4.07
C ILE A 112 -1.12 1.55 4.67
N LYS A 113 -0.85 1.66 5.98
CA LYS A 113 0.10 0.79 6.65
C LYS A 113 -0.31 -0.69 6.54
N HIS A 114 -1.55 -1.04 6.84
CA HIS A 114 -2.04 -2.42 6.76
C HIS A 114 -1.93 -2.98 5.33
N LEU A 115 -2.29 -2.18 4.32
CA LEU A 115 -2.17 -2.59 2.91
C LEU A 115 -0.71 -2.76 2.49
N THR A 116 0.18 -1.86 2.93
CA THR A 116 1.61 -1.97 2.66
C THR A 116 2.20 -3.22 3.30
N ASP A 117 1.84 -3.51 4.55
CA ASP A 117 2.27 -4.73 5.25
C ASP A 117 1.74 -6.00 4.56
N TYR A 118 0.51 -5.97 4.04
CA TYR A 118 -0.12 -7.10 3.36
C TYR A 118 0.49 -7.38 1.97
N PHE A 119 0.59 -6.36 1.13
CA PHE A 119 1.08 -6.50 -0.26
C PHE A 119 2.61 -6.46 -0.39
N GLY A 120 3.30 -5.98 0.64
CA GLY A 120 4.76 -5.96 0.71
C GLY A 120 5.41 -5.19 -0.45
N ALA A 121 6.41 -5.80 -1.08
CA ALA A 121 7.23 -5.18 -2.14
C ALA A 121 6.46 -4.76 -3.40
N ARG A 122 5.22 -5.20 -3.58
CA ARG A 122 4.36 -4.77 -4.71
C ARG A 122 3.66 -3.43 -4.46
N SER A 123 3.77 -2.89 -3.23
CA SER A 123 3.07 -1.67 -2.82
C SER A 123 3.77 -0.42 -3.34
N LEU A 124 2.99 0.43 -4.01
CA LEU A 124 3.37 1.78 -4.40
C LEU A 124 2.44 2.76 -3.68
N LEU A 125 2.97 3.83 -3.09
CA LEU A 125 2.18 4.81 -2.36
C LEU A 125 2.00 6.09 -3.17
N THR A 126 0.78 6.63 -3.15
CA THR A 126 0.50 7.97 -3.69
C THR A 126 0.73 9.04 -2.64
N THR A 127 1.10 10.24 -3.09
CA THR A 127 1.16 11.43 -2.25
C THR A 127 0.10 12.43 -2.70
N LEU A 128 -0.92 12.66 -1.86
CA LEU A 128 -1.96 13.63 -2.13
C LEU A 128 -1.51 15.05 -1.77
N PRO A 129 -1.98 16.10 -2.50
CA PRO A 129 -1.77 17.49 -2.14
C PRO A 129 -2.24 17.82 -0.72
N GLY A 130 -1.61 18.80 -0.08
CA GLY A 130 -1.82 19.13 1.34
C GLY A 130 -3.21 19.60 1.71
N ASP A 131 -3.96 20.08 0.76
CA ASP A 131 -5.32 20.61 0.88
C ASP A 131 -6.42 19.61 0.50
N CYS A 132 -6.05 18.42 -0.02
CA CYS A 132 -7.00 17.35 -0.36
C CYS A 132 -6.94 16.23 0.68
N LYS A 133 -8.11 15.72 1.04
CA LYS A 133 -8.25 14.58 1.95
C LYS A 133 -8.09 13.27 1.20
N ASP A 134 -8.78 13.14 0.08
CA ASP A 134 -8.88 11.93 -0.75
C ASP A 134 -8.65 12.26 -2.24
N ILE A 135 -8.61 11.24 -3.08
CA ILE A 135 -8.39 11.41 -4.52
C ILE A 135 -9.60 12.07 -5.22
N SER A 136 -10.80 11.97 -4.63
CA SER A 136 -11.98 12.63 -5.14
C SER A 136 -11.91 14.14 -4.91
N ASP A 137 -11.35 14.58 -3.79
CA ASP A 137 -11.06 16.01 -3.55
C ASP A 137 -10.04 16.54 -4.56
N VAL A 138 -9.03 15.73 -4.94
CA VAL A 138 -8.07 16.09 -5.98
C VAL A 138 -8.77 16.30 -7.33
N LEU A 139 -9.66 15.38 -7.72
CA LEU A 139 -10.41 15.52 -8.96
C LEU A 139 -11.26 16.82 -8.96
N ALA A 140 -11.94 17.08 -7.85
CA ALA A 140 -12.79 18.25 -7.71
C ALA A 140 -12.01 19.57 -7.74
N THR A 141 -10.81 19.58 -7.15
CA THR A 141 -10.00 20.81 -6.98
C THR A 141 -9.07 21.06 -8.16
N TYR A 142 -8.41 20.03 -8.67
CA TYR A 142 -7.31 20.14 -9.63
C TYR A 142 -7.61 19.48 -10.99
N GLY A 143 -8.67 18.66 -11.06
CA GLY A 143 -9.06 17.98 -12.29
C GLY A 143 -8.30 16.70 -12.58
N SER A 144 -8.68 16.02 -13.67
CA SER A 144 -8.24 14.67 -14.01
C SER A 144 -6.75 14.53 -14.32
N ASN A 145 -6.10 15.59 -14.79
CA ASN A 145 -4.67 15.54 -15.12
C ASN A 145 -3.82 15.37 -13.86
N VAL A 146 -4.16 16.08 -12.77
CA VAL A 146 -3.44 15.95 -11.49
C VAL A 146 -3.70 14.59 -10.85
N VAL A 147 -4.93 14.05 -10.96
CA VAL A 147 -5.21 12.67 -10.54
C VAL A 147 -4.27 11.69 -11.24
N ARG A 148 -4.12 11.80 -12.57
CA ARG A 148 -3.21 10.93 -13.34
C ARG A 148 -1.76 11.09 -12.90
N GLU A 149 -1.30 12.32 -12.72
CA GLU A 149 0.06 12.59 -12.25
C GLU A 149 0.34 11.92 -10.90
N ILE A 150 -0.58 12.00 -9.94
CA ILE A 150 -0.46 11.36 -8.64
C ILE A 150 -0.37 9.84 -8.76
N ILE A 151 -1.21 9.22 -9.57
CA ILE A 151 -1.20 7.76 -9.75
C ILE A 151 0.07 7.29 -10.48
N GLU A 152 0.52 8.03 -11.49
CA GLU A 152 1.73 7.67 -12.24
C GLU A 152 3.02 7.92 -11.45
N SER A 153 3.02 8.88 -10.53
CA SER A 153 4.14 9.18 -9.64
C SER A 153 4.16 8.36 -8.35
N ALA A 154 3.30 7.34 -8.22
CA ALA A 154 3.30 6.48 -7.04
C ALA A 154 4.63 5.72 -6.91
N GLU A 155 5.23 5.79 -5.73
CA GLU A 155 6.57 5.24 -5.46
C GLU A 155 6.52 4.11 -4.43
N ALA A 156 7.47 3.16 -4.56
CA ALA A 156 7.66 2.15 -3.54
C ALA A 156 8.08 2.81 -2.22
N GLN A 157 7.42 2.43 -1.14
CA GLN A 157 7.89 2.84 0.18
C GLN A 157 9.15 2.04 0.49
N HIS A 158 10.30 2.71 0.45
CA HIS A 158 11.52 2.14 1.00
C HIS A 158 11.32 1.99 2.51
N THR A 159 11.04 0.78 2.97
CA THR A 159 11.29 0.48 4.37
C THR A 159 12.80 0.63 4.55
N SER A 160 13.21 1.40 5.56
CA SER A 160 14.63 1.65 5.87
C SER A 160 15.49 0.38 5.98
N ASP A 161 14.85 -0.76 6.03
CA ASP A 161 15.47 -2.07 6.20
C ASP A 161 15.68 -2.86 4.90
N ILE A 162 15.06 -2.42 3.77
CA ILE A 162 15.27 -3.03 2.45
C ILE A 162 16.05 -2.05 1.60
N ILE A 163 17.34 -2.30 1.47
CA ILE A 163 18.26 -1.52 0.66
C ILE A 163 18.44 -2.23 -0.67
N THR A 164 18.21 -1.52 -1.77
CA THR A 164 18.42 -2.10 -3.11
C THR A 164 19.92 -2.24 -3.41
N VAL A 165 20.28 -3.21 -4.26
CA VAL A 165 21.67 -3.40 -4.70
C VAL A 165 22.22 -2.11 -5.34
N SER A 166 21.38 -1.34 -6.04
CA SER A 166 21.80 -0.08 -6.67
C SER A 166 22.17 1.00 -5.66
N GLU A 167 21.52 1.06 -4.48
CA GLU A 167 21.85 2.01 -3.41
C GLU A 167 23.18 1.69 -2.73
N ARG A 168 23.60 0.41 -2.75
CA ARG A 168 24.86 -0.07 -2.20
C ARG A 168 25.92 -0.38 -3.24
N THR A 169 25.71 0.05 -4.50
CA THR A 169 26.66 -0.28 -5.59
C THR A 169 28.09 0.17 -5.27
N ASN A 170 28.28 1.35 -4.71
CA ASN A 170 29.61 1.85 -4.36
C ASN A 170 30.24 1.01 -3.25
N GLU A 171 29.51 0.69 -2.18
CA GLU A 171 30.00 -0.18 -1.09
C GLU A 171 30.37 -1.58 -1.60
N ILE A 172 29.59 -2.12 -2.53
CA ILE A 172 29.87 -3.42 -3.17
C ILE A 172 31.15 -3.33 -4.01
N LEU A 173 31.31 -2.25 -4.78
CA LEU A 173 32.50 -2.02 -5.59
C LEU A 173 33.74 -1.83 -4.70
N ASP A 174 33.65 -1.07 -3.62
CA ASP A 174 34.74 -0.85 -2.66
C ASP A 174 35.14 -2.19 -2.01
N ALA A 175 34.18 -3.02 -1.64
CA ALA A 175 34.45 -4.36 -1.13
C ALA A 175 35.13 -5.27 -2.15
N LEU A 176 34.73 -5.20 -3.42
CA LEU A 176 35.35 -5.97 -4.51
C LEU A 176 36.78 -5.50 -4.85
N HIS A 177 37.06 -4.21 -4.65
CA HIS A 177 38.40 -3.63 -4.87
C HIS A 177 39.31 -3.79 -3.66
N GLY A 178 38.83 -4.38 -2.54
CA GLY A 178 39.59 -4.58 -1.33
C GLY A 178 39.74 -3.30 -0.47
N GLU A 179 38.94 -2.27 -0.76
CA GLU A 179 38.90 -1.01 0.01
C GLU A 179 37.92 -1.07 1.20
N TYR A 180 37.44 -2.26 1.53
CA TYR A 180 36.53 -2.44 2.66
C TYR A 180 37.31 -2.33 3.98
N ASP A 181 36.78 -1.56 4.92
CA ASP A 181 37.33 -1.50 6.28
C ASP A 181 37.17 -2.88 6.95
N HIS A 182 38.26 -3.57 7.13
CA HIS A 182 38.31 -4.89 7.78
C HIS A 182 38.09 -4.82 9.28
N GLY A 183 37.84 -3.65 9.85
CA GLY A 183 37.67 -3.43 11.29
C GLY A 183 38.96 -3.63 12.07
N TYR A 184 38.83 -3.75 13.40
CA TYR A 184 39.98 -3.84 14.31
C TYR A 184 40.37 -5.30 14.60
N ASP A 185 41.66 -5.57 14.57
CA ASP A 185 42.20 -6.84 15.04
C ASP A 185 42.00 -6.95 16.56
N VAL A 186 41.28 -7.96 17.00
CA VAL A 186 41.05 -8.25 18.44
C VAL A 186 42.16 -9.09 19.07
N GLY A 187 43.22 -9.38 18.35
CA GLY A 187 44.47 -9.98 18.91
C GLY A 187 44.45 -11.50 19.09
N TYR A 188 43.52 -12.21 18.46
CA TYR A 188 43.48 -13.68 18.50
C TYR A 188 44.22 -14.34 17.33
N GLY A 189 45.09 -13.59 16.63
CA GLY A 189 45.93 -14.10 15.55
C GLY A 189 45.13 -14.57 14.31
N PRO A 190 45.60 -15.59 13.59
CA PRO A 190 45.01 -15.99 12.29
C PRO A 190 43.54 -16.37 12.32
N LEU A 191 42.95 -16.59 13.48
CA LEU A 191 41.52 -16.87 13.62
C LEU A 191 40.69 -15.61 13.41
N THR A 192 41.21 -14.46 13.82
CA THR A 192 40.53 -13.14 13.68
C THR A 192 40.49 -12.71 12.23
N ASP A 193 41.53 -12.96 11.44
CA ASP A 193 41.62 -12.55 10.04
C ASP A 193 40.52 -13.17 9.15
N HIS A 194 39.87 -14.22 9.64
CA HIS A 194 38.85 -14.95 8.85
C HIS A 194 37.45 -14.95 9.42
N ILE A 195 37.28 -14.55 10.68
CA ILE A 195 35.97 -14.77 11.34
C ILE A 195 35.36 -13.48 11.90
N PHE A 196 36.18 -12.50 12.32
CA PHE A 196 35.60 -11.45 13.15
C PHE A 196 36.45 -10.17 13.26
N HIS A 197 35.95 -9.08 12.63
CA HIS A 197 36.52 -7.75 12.77
C HIS A 197 35.43 -6.76 13.26
N PRO A 198 35.47 -6.35 14.55
CA PRO A 198 34.55 -5.29 14.99
C PRO A 198 34.90 -3.97 14.28
N THR A 199 33.87 -3.33 13.73
CA THR A 199 33.99 -2.03 13.08
C THR A 199 33.67 -0.90 14.06
N ASP A 200 34.10 0.32 13.76
CA ASP A 200 33.80 1.53 14.54
C ASP A 200 32.34 2.00 14.40
N GLN A 201 31.55 1.39 13.51
CA GLN A 201 30.14 1.68 13.29
C GLN A 201 29.21 1.24 14.43
N GLY A 202 29.74 0.65 15.46
CA GLY A 202 29.01 0.19 16.64
C GLY A 202 28.33 -1.18 16.44
N GLY A 203 28.62 -2.10 17.30
CA GLY A 203 28.01 -3.43 17.37
C GLY A 203 28.16 -4.01 18.76
N LEU A 204 27.15 -4.75 19.24
CA LEU A 204 27.24 -5.51 20.48
C LEU A 204 27.81 -6.91 20.19
N ILE A 205 28.96 -7.19 20.73
CA ILE A 205 29.59 -8.49 20.60
C ILE A 205 29.48 -9.23 21.93
N ILE A 206 28.81 -10.36 21.93
CA ILE A 206 28.70 -11.22 23.10
C ILE A 206 29.54 -12.48 22.84
N THR A 207 30.65 -12.64 23.59
CA THR A 207 31.39 -13.89 23.62
C THR A 207 30.94 -14.72 24.82
N THR A 208 30.48 -15.95 24.56
CA THR A 208 30.21 -16.94 25.61
C THR A 208 31.39 -17.88 25.67
N GLY A 209 32.00 -18.00 26.87
CA GLY A 209 33.07 -18.97 27.15
C GLY A 209 32.53 -20.36 27.38
#